data_98c5a021c31a18c14af0599a1a19d984
#
_entry.id   98c5a021c31a18c14af0599a1a19d984
#
_cell.length_a   1.000
_cell.length_b   1.000
_cell.length_c   1.000
_cell.angle_alpha   90.00
_cell.angle_beta   90.00
_cell.angle_gamma   90.00
#
_symmetry.space_group_name_H-M   'P 1'
#
loop_
_entity.id
_entity.type
_entity.pdbx_description
1 polymer ?
#
loop_
_entity_poly.entity_id
_entity_poly.type
_entity_poly.pdbx_seq_one_letter_code
_entity_poly.pdbx_strand_id
1 'polypeptide(L)'
;MARRKTAYQKAMEALEREGRKQCFVLYGATAMALWRHWDKRQNTIMKLFDITSEVWNTCASTNEKSMIEMCETETGIEVQCGDGKSWENLLYLNGRLPETPLTNAQMVYMRQQQKKWIAPQVMSCLMVALHRKYGFGYDRLVRIYAQIKEIEYEFGSDEKKIREACFQMTGIDVADSVTKARESA
;
A
#
# COMPACT_ATOMS: atom_id res chain seq x y z
N MET A 1 18.97 -25.66 15.40
CA MET A 1 18.21 -26.18 14.23
C MET A 1 17.02 -25.27 13.96
N ALA A 2 16.92 -24.65 12.78
CA ALA A 2 15.78 -23.81 12.42
C ALA A 2 14.52 -24.67 12.22
N ARG A 3 13.44 -24.36 12.93
CA ARG A 3 12.17 -25.08 12.86
C ARG A 3 11.58 -24.96 11.45
N ARG A 4 11.29 -26.05 10.78
CA ARG A 4 10.74 -26.07 9.40
C ARG A 4 9.37 -25.39 9.40
N LYS A 5 9.23 -24.30 8.63
CA LYS A 5 7.97 -23.56 8.51
C LYS A 5 6.86 -24.44 7.97
N THR A 6 5.67 -24.34 8.53
CA THR A 6 4.46 -25.02 8.03
C THR A 6 4.06 -24.48 6.66
N ALA A 7 3.25 -25.22 5.91
CA ALA A 7 2.70 -24.76 4.61
C ALA A 7 1.91 -23.46 4.79
N TYR A 8 1.17 -23.35 5.88
CA TYR A 8 0.43 -22.14 6.27
C TYR A 8 1.34 -20.93 6.48
N GLN A 9 2.40 -21.06 7.26
CA GLN A 9 3.36 -19.98 7.50
C GLN A 9 3.98 -19.47 6.19
N LYS A 10 4.30 -20.38 5.27
CA LYS A 10 4.82 -20.02 3.95
C LYS A 10 3.78 -19.26 3.09
N ALA A 11 2.52 -19.69 3.13
CA ALA A 11 1.43 -19.01 2.42
C ALA A 11 1.22 -17.58 2.97
N MET A 12 1.15 -17.43 4.29
CA MET A 12 1.02 -16.14 4.97
C MET A 12 2.16 -15.18 4.60
N GLU A 13 3.41 -15.63 4.70
CA GLU A 13 4.58 -14.83 4.31
C GLU A 13 4.54 -14.40 2.82
N ALA A 14 4.02 -15.27 1.95
CA ALA A 14 3.88 -14.94 0.53
C ALA A 14 2.81 -13.87 0.29
N LEU A 15 1.70 -13.90 1.02
CA LEU A 15 0.63 -12.90 0.94
C LEU A 15 1.05 -11.56 1.55
N GLU A 16 1.72 -11.58 2.69
CA GLU A 16 2.29 -10.37 3.29
C GLU A 16 3.32 -9.71 2.36
N ARG A 17 4.13 -10.51 1.67
CA ARG A 17 5.08 -10.01 0.67
C ARG A 17 4.37 -9.33 -0.48
N GLU A 18 3.24 -9.88 -0.93
CA GLU A 18 2.45 -9.26 -2.00
C GLU A 18 1.83 -7.93 -1.56
N GLY A 19 1.31 -7.85 -0.33
CA GLY A 19 0.86 -6.60 0.26
C GLY A 19 1.97 -5.55 0.32
N ARG A 20 3.18 -5.93 0.77
CA ARG A 20 4.34 -5.03 0.78
C ARG A 20 4.73 -4.51 -0.60
N LYS A 21 4.70 -5.37 -1.62
CA LYS A 21 4.97 -4.94 -3.01
C LYS A 21 3.99 -3.86 -3.46
N GLN A 22 2.71 -4.02 -3.13
CA GLN A 22 1.72 -3.01 -3.47
C GLN A 22 1.97 -1.67 -2.75
N CYS A 23 2.41 -1.72 -1.49
CA CYS A 23 2.87 -0.50 -0.80
C CYS A 23 4.04 0.15 -1.56
N PHE A 24 5.05 -0.61 -1.96
CA PHE A 24 6.20 -0.06 -2.71
C PHE A 24 5.78 0.56 -4.04
N VAL A 25 4.83 -0.06 -4.75
CA VAL A 25 4.27 0.49 -5.99
C VAL A 25 3.65 1.86 -5.74
N LEU A 26 2.75 1.96 -4.77
CA LEU A 26 2.02 3.21 -4.49
C LEU A 26 2.92 4.30 -3.89
N TYR A 27 3.82 3.96 -2.98
CA TYR A 27 4.79 4.91 -2.43
C TYR A 27 5.75 5.42 -3.51
N GLY A 28 6.27 4.53 -4.36
CA GLY A 28 7.15 4.90 -5.46
C GLY A 28 6.46 5.78 -6.49
N ALA A 29 5.25 5.41 -6.91
CA ALA A 29 4.45 6.23 -7.82
C ALA A 29 4.12 7.61 -7.22
N THR A 30 3.79 7.67 -5.91
CA THR A 30 3.54 8.93 -5.21
C THR A 30 4.79 9.80 -5.16
N ALA A 31 5.95 9.23 -4.85
CA ALA A 31 7.22 9.96 -4.83
C ALA A 31 7.54 10.56 -6.19
N MET A 32 7.41 9.78 -7.26
CA MET A 32 7.63 10.24 -8.63
C MET A 32 6.62 11.30 -9.06
N ALA A 33 5.33 11.16 -8.71
CA ALA A 33 4.31 12.17 -8.98
C ALA A 33 4.63 13.50 -8.30
N LEU A 34 4.98 13.45 -7.02
CA LEU A 34 5.37 14.64 -6.25
C LEU A 34 6.62 15.30 -6.80
N TRP A 35 7.59 14.52 -7.23
CA TRP A 35 8.82 15.02 -7.83
C TRP A 35 8.55 15.67 -9.20
N ARG A 36 7.86 14.97 -10.11
CA ARG A 36 7.61 15.41 -11.49
C ARG A 36 6.70 16.65 -11.58
N HIS A 37 5.66 16.69 -10.75
CA HIS A 37 4.54 17.63 -10.96
C HIS A 37 4.35 18.66 -9.83
N TRP A 38 5.00 18.45 -8.67
CA TRP A 38 4.76 19.28 -7.48
C TRP A 38 6.03 19.84 -6.87
N ASP A 39 7.17 19.67 -7.54
CA ASP A 39 8.51 20.17 -7.09
C ASP A 39 8.81 19.84 -5.61
N LYS A 40 8.48 18.62 -5.18
CA LYS A 40 8.73 18.19 -3.81
C LYS A 40 10.08 17.48 -3.69
N ARG A 41 10.91 17.97 -2.77
CA ARG A 41 12.25 17.41 -2.51
C ARG A 41 12.18 16.12 -1.68
N GLN A 42 13.22 15.32 -1.78
CA GLN A 42 13.37 14.02 -1.11
C GLN A 42 12.93 14.05 0.37
N ASN A 43 13.52 14.95 1.18
CA ASN A 43 13.19 15.03 2.63
C ASN A 43 11.72 15.33 2.90
N THR A 44 11.06 16.06 2.01
CA THR A 44 9.64 16.40 2.14
C THR A 44 8.76 15.20 1.80
N ILE A 45 9.15 14.43 0.78
CA ILE A 45 8.48 13.18 0.39
C ILE A 45 8.65 12.11 1.48
N MET A 46 9.86 11.98 2.06
CA MET A 46 10.09 11.05 3.17
C MET A 46 9.22 11.34 4.39
N LYS A 47 9.09 12.62 4.77
CA LYS A 47 8.17 13.03 5.86
C LYS A 47 6.70 12.74 5.55
N LEU A 48 6.30 12.75 4.27
CA LEU A 48 4.95 12.31 3.89
C LEU A 48 4.76 10.82 4.18
N PHE A 49 5.75 10.00 3.89
CA PHE A 49 5.69 8.57 4.15
C PHE A 49 5.61 8.25 5.65
N ASP A 50 6.33 9.02 6.49
CA ASP A 50 6.20 8.90 7.95
C ASP A 50 4.76 9.18 8.39
N ILE A 51 4.17 10.28 7.92
CA ILE A 51 2.76 10.62 8.22
C ILE A 51 1.79 9.57 7.69
N THR A 52 2.04 9.04 6.47
CA THR A 52 1.21 7.96 5.91
C THR A 52 1.21 6.73 6.82
N SER A 53 2.36 6.42 7.40
CA SER A 53 2.52 5.30 8.33
C SER A 53 1.81 5.56 9.67
N GLU A 54 1.87 6.78 10.19
CA GLU A 54 1.12 7.19 11.38
C GLU A 54 -0.39 7.07 11.15
N VAL A 55 -0.88 7.52 9.98
CA VAL A 55 -2.29 7.38 9.58
C VAL A 55 -2.68 5.91 9.53
N TRP A 56 -1.86 5.07 8.88
CA TRP A 56 -2.08 3.63 8.82
C TRP A 56 -2.19 3.01 10.22
N ASN A 57 -1.23 3.28 11.09
CA ASN A 57 -1.19 2.71 12.44
C ASN A 57 -2.38 3.16 13.31
N THR A 58 -2.81 4.39 13.16
CA THR A 58 -4.00 4.92 13.86
C THR A 58 -5.27 4.18 13.43
N CYS A 59 -5.41 3.86 12.15
CA CYS A 59 -6.60 3.21 11.61
C CYS A 59 -6.55 1.69 11.73
N ALA A 60 -5.39 1.06 11.66
CA ALA A 60 -5.24 -0.39 11.76
C ALA A 60 -5.77 -0.96 13.09
N SER A 61 -5.82 -0.13 14.14
CA SER A 61 -6.40 -0.49 15.44
C SER A 61 -7.93 -0.44 15.48
N THR A 62 -8.58 0.15 14.47
CA THR A 62 -10.02 0.46 14.55
C THR A 62 -10.91 -0.37 13.63
N ASN A 63 -10.68 -0.46 12.36
CA ASN A 63 -11.40 -1.34 11.40
C ASN A 63 -10.99 -1.01 9.95
N GLU A 64 -11.07 -1.98 9.01
CA GLU A 64 -10.72 -1.81 7.59
C GLU A 64 -11.50 -0.70 6.87
N LYS A 65 -12.79 -0.58 7.17
CA LYS A 65 -13.64 0.48 6.63
C LYS A 65 -13.21 1.87 7.08
N SER A 66 -12.58 1.98 8.24
CA SER A 66 -12.24 3.27 8.84
C SER A 66 -11.21 4.07 8.05
N MET A 67 -10.30 3.45 7.31
CA MET A 67 -9.31 4.17 6.50
C MET A 67 -9.94 4.87 5.30
N ILE A 68 -10.86 4.19 4.62
CA ILE A 68 -11.53 4.71 3.43
C ILE A 68 -12.54 5.76 3.84
N GLU A 69 -13.34 5.49 4.87
CA GLU A 69 -14.30 6.43 5.45
C GLU A 69 -13.62 7.70 6.01
N MET A 70 -12.45 7.54 6.65
CA MET A 70 -11.65 8.67 7.10
C MET A 70 -11.13 9.50 5.93
N CYS A 71 -10.65 8.87 4.86
CA CYS A 71 -10.19 9.56 3.66
C CYS A 71 -11.32 10.38 3.05
N GLU A 72 -12.49 9.79 2.86
CA GLU A 72 -13.66 10.47 2.33
C GLU A 72 -14.09 11.64 3.23
N THR A 73 -14.14 11.41 4.54
CA THR A 73 -14.55 12.43 5.53
C THR A 73 -13.59 13.62 5.56
N GLU A 74 -12.28 13.38 5.58
CA GLU A 74 -11.28 14.44 5.70
C GLU A 74 -10.98 15.15 4.37
N THR A 75 -11.05 14.43 3.27
CA THR A 75 -10.53 14.91 1.97
C THR A 75 -11.61 15.07 0.91
N GLY A 76 -12.77 14.47 1.09
CA GLY A 76 -13.82 14.36 0.08
C GLY A 76 -13.49 13.36 -1.04
N ILE A 77 -12.37 12.65 -0.96
CA ILE A 77 -11.95 11.68 -1.98
C ILE A 77 -12.54 10.31 -1.66
N GLU A 78 -13.43 9.85 -2.53
CA GLU A 78 -13.93 8.48 -2.51
C GLU A 78 -12.90 7.55 -3.18
N VAL A 79 -12.18 6.78 -2.37
CA VAL A 79 -11.30 5.73 -2.88
C VAL A 79 -12.13 4.48 -3.10
N GLN A 80 -12.27 4.06 -4.37
CA GLN A 80 -13.06 2.88 -4.70
C GLN A 80 -12.53 1.64 -3.97
N CYS A 81 -13.37 1.06 -3.12
CA CYS A 81 -13.13 -0.24 -2.52
C CYS A 81 -13.12 -1.30 -3.62
N GLY A 82 -12.04 -2.06 -3.70
CA GLY A 82 -12.03 -3.29 -4.48
C GLY A 82 -12.87 -4.38 -3.79
N ASP A 83 -13.24 -5.39 -4.55
CA ASP A 83 -13.84 -6.64 -4.05
C ASP A 83 -12.80 -7.59 -3.40
N GLY A 84 -11.65 -7.04 -3.02
CA GLY A 84 -10.55 -7.76 -2.41
C GLY A 84 -10.84 -8.21 -0.98
N LYS A 85 -10.13 -9.23 -0.54
CA LYS A 85 -10.24 -9.77 0.82
C LYS A 85 -8.86 -9.81 1.47
N SER A 86 -8.80 -9.53 2.78
CA SER A 86 -7.57 -9.71 3.53
C SER A 86 -7.11 -11.17 3.53
N TRP A 87 -5.82 -11.38 3.73
CA TRP A 87 -5.28 -12.74 3.77
C TRP A 87 -5.86 -13.58 4.91
N GLU A 88 -6.21 -12.94 6.04
CA GLU A 88 -6.91 -13.59 7.15
C GLU A 88 -8.27 -14.14 6.67
N ASN A 89 -9.07 -13.33 6.01
CA ASN A 89 -10.37 -13.74 5.49
C ASN A 89 -10.27 -14.78 4.37
N LEU A 90 -9.15 -14.83 3.65
CA LEU A 90 -8.91 -15.80 2.59
C LEU A 90 -8.44 -17.16 3.12
N LEU A 91 -7.65 -17.16 4.20
CA LEU A 91 -7.10 -18.38 4.78
C LEU A 91 -8.04 -19.04 5.77
N TYR A 92 -8.85 -18.25 6.48
CA TYR A 92 -9.85 -18.79 7.42
C TYR A 92 -11.18 -19.08 6.68
N LEU A 93 -11.18 -20.12 5.87
CA LEU A 93 -12.44 -20.60 5.26
C LEU A 93 -13.29 -21.24 6.38
N ASN A 94 -14.42 -20.60 6.72
CA ASN A 94 -15.32 -21.05 7.79
C ASN A 94 -14.66 -21.14 9.19
N GLY A 95 -13.73 -20.24 9.50
CA GLY A 95 -13.07 -20.22 10.81
C GLY A 95 -12.01 -21.31 11.01
N ARG A 96 -11.63 -22.05 9.95
CA ARG A 96 -10.60 -23.09 9.99
C ARG A 96 -9.51 -22.84 8.98
N LEU A 97 -8.28 -23.14 9.38
CA LEU A 97 -7.13 -23.16 8.49
C LEU A 97 -7.21 -24.32 7.51
N PRO A 98 -6.70 -24.17 6.27
CA PRO A 98 -6.62 -25.28 5.34
C PRO A 98 -5.76 -26.41 5.93
N GLU A 99 -6.28 -27.62 5.95
CA GLU A 99 -5.56 -28.84 6.40
C GLU A 99 -4.51 -29.27 5.37
N THR A 100 -4.74 -28.95 4.09
CA THR A 100 -3.84 -29.29 2.97
C THR A 100 -3.07 -28.07 2.47
N PRO A 101 -1.86 -28.26 1.92
CA PRO A 101 -1.13 -27.18 1.27
C PRO A 101 -1.96 -26.55 0.12
N LEU A 102 -1.95 -25.21 0.05
CA LEU A 102 -2.63 -24.49 -1.01
C LEU A 102 -2.02 -24.83 -2.38
N THR A 103 -2.87 -25.03 -3.35
CA THR A 103 -2.45 -25.21 -4.75
C THR A 103 -1.90 -23.88 -5.33
N ASN A 104 -1.12 -23.97 -6.40
CA ASN A 104 -0.60 -22.77 -7.09
C ASN A 104 -1.73 -21.85 -7.56
N ALA A 105 -2.83 -22.39 -8.07
CA ALA A 105 -3.99 -21.61 -8.51
C ALA A 105 -4.64 -20.85 -7.37
N GLN A 106 -4.81 -21.50 -6.20
CA GLN A 106 -5.32 -20.86 -4.99
C GLN A 106 -4.37 -19.74 -4.52
N MET A 107 -3.06 -19.97 -4.53
CA MET A 107 -2.08 -18.94 -4.15
C MET A 107 -2.09 -17.74 -5.10
N VAL A 108 -2.25 -17.95 -6.42
CA VAL A 108 -2.39 -16.84 -7.38
C VAL A 108 -3.65 -16.04 -7.12
N TYR A 109 -4.79 -16.71 -6.94
CA TYR A 109 -6.05 -16.06 -6.59
C TYR A 109 -5.94 -15.22 -5.31
N MET A 110 -5.39 -15.80 -4.23
CA MET A 110 -5.24 -15.11 -2.94
C MET A 110 -4.33 -13.89 -3.03
N ARG A 111 -3.24 -13.96 -3.80
CA ARG A 111 -2.37 -12.78 -4.04
C ARG A 111 -3.10 -11.65 -4.78
N GLN A 112 -3.94 -11.99 -5.77
CA GLN A 112 -4.76 -11.00 -6.46
C GLN A 112 -5.78 -10.34 -5.53
N GLN A 113 -6.44 -11.13 -4.68
CA GLN A 113 -7.37 -10.63 -3.68
C GLN A 113 -6.66 -9.71 -2.67
N GLN A 114 -5.50 -10.12 -2.16
CA GLN A 114 -4.70 -9.31 -1.24
C GLN A 114 -4.28 -7.98 -1.88
N LYS A 115 -3.87 -7.99 -3.15
CA LYS A 115 -3.53 -6.77 -3.88
C LYS A 115 -4.71 -5.81 -3.99
N LYS A 116 -5.88 -6.32 -4.37
CA LYS A 116 -7.12 -5.55 -4.49
C LYS A 116 -7.58 -4.99 -3.14
N TRP A 117 -7.32 -5.69 -2.06
CA TRP A 117 -7.70 -5.28 -0.71
C TRP A 117 -6.78 -4.20 -0.15
N ILE A 118 -5.45 -4.33 -0.32
CA ILE A 118 -4.47 -3.42 0.30
C ILE A 118 -4.36 -2.08 -0.43
N ALA A 119 -4.51 -2.08 -1.76
CA ALA A 119 -4.26 -0.89 -2.58
C ALA A 119 -5.17 0.30 -2.23
N PRO A 120 -6.51 0.14 -2.06
CA PRO A 120 -7.38 1.24 -1.65
C PRO A 120 -7.00 1.82 -0.29
N GLN A 121 -6.63 0.99 0.67
CA GLN A 121 -6.27 1.41 2.02
C GLN A 121 -4.99 2.24 2.03
N VAL A 122 -3.95 1.77 1.35
CA VAL A 122 -2.69 2.53 1.20
C VAL A 122 -2.94 3.84 0.48
N MET A 123 -3.76 3.84 -0.57
CA MET A 123 -4.12 5.07 -1.28
C MET A 123 -4.88 6.04 -0.39
N SER A 124 -5.83 5.57 0.41
CA SER A 124 -6.55 6.40 1.37
C SER A 124 -5.62 7.07 2.38
N CYS A 125 -4.70 6.30 2.96
CA CYS A 125 -3.69 6.84 3.87
C CYS A 125 -2.79 7.89 3.20
N LEU A 126 -2.39 7.67 1.94
CA LEU A 126 -1.61 8.64 1.17
C LEU A 126 -2.39 9.93 0.91
N MET A 127 -3.68 9.85 0.55
CA MET A 127 -4.52 11.04 0.33
C MET A 127 -4.69 11.84 1.61
N VAL A 128 -4.97 11.19 2.74
CA VAL A 128 -5.05 11.86 4.06
C VAL A 128 -3.71 12.49 4.45
N ALA A 129 -2.60 11.78 4.26
CA ALA A 129 -1.27 12.30 4.55
C ALA A 129 -0.92 13.52 3.67
N LEU A 130 -1.27 13.50 2.38
CA LEU A 130 -1.12 14.64 1.46
C LEU A 130 -1.95 15.84 1.89
N HIS A 131 -3.18 15.61 2.32
CA HIS A 131 -4.05 16.65 2.88
C HIS A 131 -3.42 17.27 4.13
N ARG A 132 -3.05 16.45 5.11
CA ARG A 132 -2.49 16.91 6.38
C ARG A 132 -1.13 17.58 6.23
N LYS A 133 -0.25 17.04 5.36
CA LYS A 133 1.12 17.53 5.19
C LYS A 133 1.23 18.78 4.33
N TYR A 134 0.48 18.84 3.23
CA TYR A 134 0.61 19.91 2.24
C TYR A 134 -0.61 20.82 2.15
N GLY A 135 -1.66 20.54 2.91
CA GLY A 135 -2.93 21.27 2.80
C GLY A 135 -3.57 21.10 1.42
N PHE A 136 -3.38 19.93 0.79
CA PHE A 136 -4.03 19.68 -0.50
C PHE A 136 -5.54 19.57 -0.31
N GLY A 137 -6.28 20.49 -0.93
CA GLY A 137 -7.74 20.37 -1.05
C GLY A 137 -8.13 19.38 -2.15
N TYR A 138 -9.44 19.13 -2.26
CA TYR A 138 -10.04 18.14 -3.16
C TYR A 138 -9.44 18.13 -4.58
N ASP A 139 -9.42 19.27 -5.28
CA ASP A 139 -8.95 19.34 -6.68
C ASP A 139 -7.49 18.92 -6.83
N ARG A 140 -6.64 19.28 -5.85
CA ARG A 140 -5.22 18.89 -5.86
C ARG A 140 -5.06 17.40 -5.58
N LEU A 141 -5.88 16.84 -4.69
CA LEU A 141 -5.89 15.42 -4.37
C LEU A 141 -6.37 14.58 -5.56
N VAL A 142 -7.45 15.00 -6.24
CA VAL A 142 -7.92 14.34 -7.48
C VAL A 142 -6.82 14.32 -8.52
N ARG A 143 -6.12 15.45 -8.71
CA ARG A 143 -5.05 15.55 -9.70
C ARG A 143 -3.87 14.65 -9.38
N ILE A 144 -3.38 14.65 -8.12
CA ILE A 144 -2.26 13.78 -7.76
C ILE A 144 -2.65 12.30 -7.75
N TYR A 145 -3.88 11.97 -7.38
CA TYR A 145 -4.41 10.63 -7.49
C TYR A 145 -4.33 10.11 -8.94
N ALA A 146 -4.77 10.92 -9.90
CA ALA A 146 -4.68 10.59 -11.33
C ALA A 146 -3.22 10.39 -11.77
N GLN A 147 -2.31 11.28 -11.34
CA GLN A 147 -0.87 11.17 -11.65
C GLN A 147 -0.23 9.92 -11.06
N ILE A 148 -0.60 9.53 -9.84
CA ILE A 148 -0.14 8.27 -9.23
C ILE A 148 -0.61 7.08 -10.08
N LYS A 149 -1.86 7.09 -10.51
CA LYS A 149 -2.43 6.01 -11.36
C LYS A 149 -1.78 5.96 -12.74
N GLU A 150 -1.47 7.11 -13.33
CA GLU A 150 -0.75 7.19 -14.60
C GLU A 150 0.64 6.57 -14.50
N ILE A 151 1.40 6.90 -13.45
CA ILE A 151 2.72 6.30 -13.18
C ILE A 151 2.59 4.80 -12.92
N GLU A 152 1.62 4.36 -12.11
CA GLU A 152 1.36 2.94 -11.88
C GLU A 152 1.11 2.21 -13.21
N TYR A 153 0.36 2.81 -14.11
CA TYR A 153 0.08 2.27 -15.43
C TYR A 153 1.32 2.28 -16.34
N GLU A 154 2.10 3.37 -16.37
CA GLU A 154 3.35 3.53 -17.15
C GLU A 154 4.33 2.36 -16.88
N PHE A 155 4.46 1.96 -15.62
CA PHE A 155 5.34 0.87 -15.20
C PHE A 155 4.65 -0.50 -15.10
N GLY A 156 3.37 -0.60 -15.48
CA GLY A 156 2.59 -1.85 -15.44
C GLY A 156 2.41 -2.40 -14.03
N SER A 157 2.39 -1.55 -13.00
CA SER A 157 2.38 -1.92 -11.57
C SER A 157 3.51 -2.90 -11.18
N ASP A 158 4.63 -2.87 -11.90
CA ASP A 158 5.82 -3.66 -11.60
C ASP A 158 6.61 -3.01 -10.46
N GLU A 159 6.59 -3.65 -9.28
CA GLU A 159 7.27 -3.15 -8.08
C GLU A 159 8.74 -2.85 -8.31
N LYS A 160 9.45 -3.74 -9.01
CA LYS A 160 10.89 -3.60 -9.23
C LYS A 160 11.21 -2.41 -10.12
N LYS A 161 10.49 -2.25 -11.22
CA LYS A 161 10.65 -1.13 -12.14
C LYS A 161 10.34 0.21 -11.48
N ILE A 162 9.24 0.27 -10.71
CA ILE A 162 8.84 1.49 -9.99
C ILE A 162 9.88 1.88 -8.94
N ARG A 163 10.39 0.92 -8.16
CA ARG A 163 11.43 1.20 -7.15
C ARG A 163 12.71 1.72 -7.79
N GLU A 164 13.16 1.09 -8.86
CA GLU A 164 14.37 1.48 -9.58
C GLU A 164 14.22 2.88 -10.19
N ALA A 165 13.12 3.16 -10.89
CA ALA A 165 12.83 4.47 -11.46
C ALA A 165 12.68 5.54 -10.37
N CYS A 166 11.99 5.25 -9.27
CA CYS A 166 11.87 6.14 -8.13
C CYS A 166 13.24 6.49 -7.54
N PHE A 167 14.08 5.51 -7.30
CA PHE A 167 15.43 5.74 -6.76
C PHE A 167 16.28 6.58 -7.71
N GLN A 168 16.29 6.25 -9.01
CA GLN A 168 17.03 7.03 -10.02
C GLN A 168 16.58 8.49 -10.11
N MET A 169 15.27 8.72 -9.99
CA MET A 169 14.68 10.05 -10.14
C MET A 169 14.78 10.89 -8.88
N THR A 170 14.52 10.30 -7.72
CA THR A 170 14.31 11.04 -6.46
C THR A 170 15.39 10.76 -5.40
N GLY A 171 16.21 9.73 -5.58
CA GLY A 171 17.14 9.22 -4.57
C GLY A 171 16.46 8.48 -3.39
N ILE A 172 15.15 8.20 -3.46
CA ILE A 172 14.39 7.54 -2.39
C ILE A 172 14.35 6.04 -2.61
N ASP A 173 14.84 5.26 -1.66
CA ASP A 173 14.54 3.83 -1.57
C ASP A 173 13.24 3.62 -0.78
N VAL A 174 12.17 3.33 -1.51
CA VAL A 174 10.85 3.11 -0.90
C VAL A 174 10.78 1.87 -0.01
N ALA A 175 11.69 0.91 -0.16
CA ALA A 175 11.73 -0.26 0.71
C ALA A 175 12.16 0.12 2.13
N ASP A 176 13.16 0.99 2.26
CA ASP A 176 13.60 1.50 3.56
C ASP A 176 12.50 2.30 4.25
N SER A 177 11.74 3.09 3.49
CA SER A 177 10.63 3.89 4.01
C SER A 177 9.52 3.02 4.59
N VAL A 178 9.12 1.96 3.89
CA VAL A 178 8.06 1.03 4.35
C VAL A 178 8.54 0.17 5.53
N THR A 179 9.82 -0.17 5.60
CA THR A 179 10.38 -0.97 6.70
C THR A 179 10.44 -0.17 7.99
N LYS A 180 10.93 1.07 7.96
CA LYS A 180 10.98 1.97 9.12
C LYS A 180 9.60 2.26 9.70
N ALA A 181 8.60 2.40 8.85
CA ALA A 181 7.21 2.59 9.26
C ALA A 181 6.66 1.44 10.12
N ARG A 182 7.15 0.21 9.92
CA ARG A 182 6.76 -0.97 10.71
C ARG A 182 7.51 -1.12 12.03
N GLU A 183 8.75 -0.67 12.08
CA GLU A 183 9.57 -0.75 13.31
C GLU A 183 9.15 0.31 14.33
N SER A 184 8.42 1.33 13.88
CA SER A 184 7.88 2.41 14.71
C SER A 184 6.46 2.13 15.23
N ALA A 185 5.83 1.03 14.82
CA ALA A 185 4.48 0.60 15.17
C ALA A 185 4.50 -0.54 16.19
#